data_77984fc5a475937621a92652886a163e
#
_entry.id   77984fc5a475937621a92652886a163e
#
_cell.length_a   1.000
_cell.length_b   1.000
_cell.length_c   1.000
_cell.angle_alpha   90.00
_cell.angle_beta   90.00
_cell.angle_gamma   90.00
#
_symmetry.space_group_name_H-M   'P 1'
#
loop_
_entity.id
_entity.type
_entity.pdbx_description
1 polymer ?
#
loop_
_entity_poly.entity_id
_entity_poly.type
_entity_poly.pdbx_seq_one_letter_code
_entity_poly.pdbx_strand_id
1 'polypeptide(L)'
;MSALPTVTNPPLAFSGYHKEQSAEPDRFLCEVGRGTPGGEYLRRFWQPVAYESELNEVPLRIRALGEDLVVFRDGSGRIGVLHMRCCHRNTSLEFGLIEERGLRCCYHGRLYSVDGTCIDMPGEPAADRLMRSVSQGAYPIHLFAGIIFTYMGPPDRIPVFPVYDRFRLPGIRLVPGTRFKQDCNWIQIKENTVDPHHTQTLHVIPQLRGMEHFAPEFGAFPVFTFTETAGGVAYLASRHVGDKVWVRSADIVGANLHCISSIFEGGQTEKAASAPFMSIWSLPVDDDHTMTFFVSHVLEDEALPFEKRRYLEIFGQTDERP
;
A
#
# COMPACT_ATOMS: atom_id res chain seq x y z
N MET A 1 -7.00 7.13 48.72
CA MET A 1 -7.96 7.69 47.77
C MET A 1 -7.45 9.06 47.37
N SER A 2 -6.78 9.14 46.23
CA SER A 2 -6.31 10.42 45.68
C SER A 2 -7.49 11.08 44.98
N ALA A 3 -7.86 12.29 45.41
CA ALA A 3 -8.90 13.08 44.76
C ALA A 3 -8.46 13.44 43.34
N LEU A 4 -9.30 13.16 42.34
CA LEU A 4 -9.11 13.64 41.00
C LEU A 4 -9.07 15.17 41.02
N PRO A 5 -8.17 15.82 40.26
CA PRO A 5 -8.13 17.28 40.21
C PRO A 5 -9.45 17.80 39.64
N THR A 6 -10.13 18.64 40.41
CA THR A 6 -11.34 19.35 39.98
C THR A 6 -10.92 20.35 38.92
N VAL A 7 -11.31 20.13 37.66
CA VAL A 7 -11.18 21.14 36.60
C VAL A 7 -12.13 22.28 36.93
N THR A 8 -11.63 23.36 37.49
CA THR A 8 -12.43 24.48 38.01
C THR A 8 -12.73 25.59 37.01
N ASN A 9 -12.21 25.50 35.78
CA ASN A 9 -12.49 26.49 34.73
C ASN A 9 -13.13 25.84 33.50
N PRO A 10 -14.22 26.40 32.94
CA PRO A 10 -14.70 25.98 31.64
C PRO A 10 -13.62 26.24 30.58
N PRO A 11 -13.55 25.42 29.54
CA PRO A 11 -12.60 25.63 28.46
C PRO A 11 -12.78 27.03 27.89
N LEU A 12 -11.72 27.82 27.84
CA LEU A 12 -11.71 29.19 27.31
C LEU A 12 -12.06 29.15 25.82
N ALA A 13 -13.03 29.97 25.38
CA ALA A 13 -13.22 30.24 23.97
C ALA A 13 -11.95 30.84 23.38
N PHE A 14 -11.69 30.59 22.09
CA PHE A 14 -10.49 31.09 21.37
C PHE A 14 -9.17 30.65 22.00
N SER A 15 -9.11 29.42 22.49
CA SER A 15 -7.97 28.88 23.25
C SER A 15 -6.79 28.42 22.39
N GLY A 16 -6.79 28.66 21.06
CA GLY A 16 -5.78 28.13 20.11
C GLY A 16 -4.33 28.40 20.50
N TYR A 17 -4.05 29.58 21.09
CA TYR A 17 -2.68 29.90 21.54
C TYR A 17 -2.19 28.96 22.67
N HIS A 18 -3.10 28.43 23.47
CA HIS A 18 -2.80 27.57 24.63
C HIS A 18 -3.01 26.08 24.32
N LYS A 19 -3.30 25.72 23.07
CA LYS A 19 -3.50 24.35 22.62
C LYS A 19 -2.38 23.90 21.71
N GLU A 20 -1.80 22.77 22.01
CA GLU A 20 -0.97 22.08 21.05
C GLU A 20 -1.81 21.64 19.85
N GLN A 21 -1.25 21.77 18.64
CA GLN A 21 -1.99 21.41 17.41
C GLN A 21 -2.05 19.91 17.17
N SER A 22 -1.04 19.19 17.63
CA SER A 22 -0.96 17.73 17.52
C SER A 22 -0.16 17.16 18.70
N ALA A 23 -0.45 15.92 19.06
CA ALA A 23 0.41 15.16 19.97
C ALA A 23 1.75 14.81 19.29
N GLU A 24 2.79 14.64 20.08
CA GLU A 24 4.07 14.10 19.59
C GLU A 24 3.87 12.67 19.07
N PRO A 25 4.41 12.31 17.89
CA PRO A 25 4.29 10.98 17.35
C PRO A 25 5.06 9.96 18.20
N ASP A 26 4.51 8.76 18.32
CA ASP A 26 5.25 7.63 18.86
C ASP A 26 6.29 7.16 17.83
N ARG A 27 7.53 7.56 18.03
CA ARG A 27 8.65 7.26 17.13
C ARG A 27 8.89 5.75 16.95
N PHE A 28 8.57 4.95 17.97
CA PHE A 28 8.70 3.51 17.88
C PHE A 28 7.81 2.91 16.78
N LEU A 29 6.61 3.46 16.58
CA LEU A 29 5.65 3.03 15.57
C LEU A 29 5.80 3.81 14.25
N CYS A 30 6.05 5.12 14.34
CA CYS A 30 5.93 6.03 13.20
C CYS A 30 7.18 6.05 12.31
N GLU A 31 8.38 5.88 12.88
CA GLU A 31 9.61 5.88 12.09
C GLU A 31 9.76 4.60 11.27
N VAL A 32 9.95 4.74 9.95
CA VAL A 32 9.97 3.61 9.01
C VAL A 32 11.32 3.36 8.36
N GLY A 33 12.31 4.21 8.67
CA GLY A 33 13.66 4.10 8.14
C GLY A 33 14.39 2.83 8.59
N ARG A 34 15.50 2.51 7.93
CA ARG A 34 16.37 1.39 8.31
C ARG A 34 16.92 1.62 9.73
N GLY A 35 16.87 0.58 10.56
CA GLY A 35 17.36 0.61 11.94
C GLY A 35 16.38 1.15 12.95
N THR A 36 15.21 1.67 12.54
CA THR A 36 14.13 2.02 13.44
C THR A 36 13.27 0.80 13.75
N PRO A 37 12.65 0.69 14.94
CA PRO A 37 11.82 -0.48 15.29
C PRO A 37 10.68 -0.70 14.30
N GLY A 38 9.91 0.35 13.95
CA GLY A 38 8.84 0.29 12.98
C GLY A 38 9.35 -0.10 11.58
N GLY A 39 10.46 0.51 11.13
CA GLY A 39 11.08 0.20 9.85
C GLY A 39 11.56 -1.24 9.75
N GLU A 40 12.20 -1.78 10.78
CA GLU A 40 12.66 -3.18 10.80
C GLU A 40 11.48 -4.18 10.87
N TYR A 41 10.39 -3.83 11.54
CA TYR A 41 9.16 -4.60 11.52
C TYR A 41 8.55 -4.64 10.12
N LEU A 42 8.36 -3.47 9.48
CA LEU A 42 7.76 -3.34 8.16
C LEU A 42 8.56 -4.05 7.07
N ARG A 43 9.88 -4.08 7.17
CA ARG A 43 10.77 -4.81 6.24
C ARG A 43 10.57 -6.32 6.25
N ARG A 44 9.87 -6.88 7.23
CA ARG A 44 9.56 -8.34 7.28
C ARG A 44 8.41 -8.73 6.35
N PHE A 45 7.72 -7.75 5.77
CA PHE A 45 6.61 -7.97 4.85
C PHE A 45 7.00 -7.57 3.42
N TRP A 46 6.41 -8.23 2.45
CA TRP A 46 6.45 -7.83 1.06
C TRP A 46 5.78 -6.47 0.89
N GLN A 47 6.48 -5.51 0.35
CA GLN A 47 6.02 -4.14 0.14
C GLN A 47 5.61 -3.93 -1.32
N PRO A 48 4.40 -3.42 -1.61
CA PRO A 48 4.02 -3.05 -2.97
C PRO A 48 4.81 -1.80 -3.36
N VAL A 49 5.40 -1.78 -4.54
CA VAL A 49 6.27 -0.66 -4.95
C VAL A 49 5.86 0.01 -6.25
N ALA A 50 5.21 -0.72 -7.16
CA ALA A 50 4.70 -0.18 -8.42
C ALA A 50 3.64 -1.12 -9.00
N TYR A 51 2.82 -0.62 -9.91
CA TYR A 51 2.09 -1.48 -10.82
C TYR A 51 3.01 -1.89 -12.00
N GLU A 52 2.83 -3.10 -12.48
CA GLU A 52 3.55 -3.59 -13.65
C GLU A 52 3.33 -2.70 -14.88
N SER A 53 2.12 -2.15 -15.02
CA SER A 53 1.72 -1.24 -16.11
C SER A 53 2.42 0.12 -16.08
N GLU A 54 3.06 0.50 -14.98
CA GLU A 54 3.82 1.75 -14.87
C GLU A 54 5.24 1.64 -15.45
N LEU A 55 5.71 0.40 -15.71
CA LEU A 55 7.04 0.20 -16.26
C LEU A 55 7.04 0.45 -17.77
N ASN A 56 7.95 1.30 -18.19
CA ASN A 56 8.15 1.71 -19.59
C ASN A 56 9.64 1.67 -19.95
N GLU A 57 10.05 2.40 -20.98
CA GLU A 57 11.43 2.44 -21.49
C GLU A 57 12.42 3.18 -20.57
N VAL A 58 11.94 3.83 -19.52
CA VAL A 58 12.78 4.51 -18.53
C VAL A 58 12.59 3.91 -17.14
N PRO A 59 13.64 3.88 -16.29
CA PRO A 59 13.52 3.38 -14.94
C PRO A 59 12.53 4.23 -14.12
N LEU A 60 11.61 3.57 -13.41
CA LEU A 60 10.65 4.21 -12.54
C LEU A 60 11.31 4.51 -11.19
N ARG A 61 11.41 5.79 -10.83
CA ARG A 61 11.84 6.20 -9.49
C ARG A 61 10.71 5.99 -8.48
N ILE A 62 11.05 5.38 -7.36
CA ILE A 62 10.16 5.21 -6.21
C ILE A 62 10.90 5.51 -4.91
N ARG A 63 10.12 5.67 -3.83
CA ARG A 63 10.63 5.68 -2.45
C ARG A 63 9.81 4.71 -1.61
N ALA A 64 10.49 3.88 -0.82
CA ALA A 64 9.87 2.88 0.03
C ALA A 64 10.65 2.74 1.34
N LEU A 65 9.95 2.80 2.48
CA LEU A 65 10.55 2.70 3.82
C LEU A 65 11.79 3.61 4.01
N GLY A 66 11.68 4.85 3.49
CA GLY A 66 12.75 5.84 3.54
C GLY A 66 13.88 5.65 2.54
N GLU A 67 13.86 4.61 1.69
CA GLU A 67 14.91 4.34 0.70
C GLU A 67 14.47 4.75 -0.72
N ASP A 68 15.35 5.46 -1.42
CA ASP A 68 15.17 5.79 -2.83
C ASP A 68 15.60 4.62 -3.71
N LEU A 69 14.71 4.15 -4.58
CA LEU A 69 14.88 2.98 -5.42
C LEU A 69 14.51 3.29 -6.87
N VAL A 70 14.95 2.44 -7.77
CA VAL A 70 14.49 2.38 -9.17
C VAL A 70 13.91 1.02 -9.47
N VAL A 71 12.76 1.00 -10.14
CA VAL A 71 12.12 -0.20 -10.66
C VAL A 71 12.20 -0.17 -12.19
N PHE A 72 12.57 -1.27 -12.81
CA PHE A 72 12.68 -1.35 -14.27
C PHE A 72 12.39 -2.76 -14.76
N ARG A 73 12.04 -2.88 -16.03
CA ARG A 73 11.97 -4.14 -16.75
C ARG A 73 13.10 -4.15 -17.78
N ASP A 74 14.00 -5.12 -17.71
CA ASP A 74 15.08 -5.25 -18.72
C ASP A 74 14.53 -5.77 -20.07
N GLY A 75 15.37 -5.72 -21.11
CA GLY A 75 14.98 -6.17 -22.45
C GLY A 75 14.62 -7.66 -22.52
N SER A 76 15.09 -8.48 -21.59
CA SER A 76 14.72 -9.90 -21.46
C SER A 76 13.38 -10.10 -20.73
N GLY A 77 12.71 -9.04 -20.26
CA GLY A 77 11.42 -9.08 -19.57
C GLY A 77 11.51 -9.26 -18.06
N ARG A 78 12.71 -9.33 -17.47
CA ARG A 78 12.88 -9.47 -16.02
C ARG A 78 12.73 -8.12 -15.33
N ILE A 79 12.08 -8.11 -14.17
CA ILE A 79 11.91 -6.91 -13.35
C ILE A 79 12.99 -6.84 -12.29
N GLY A 80 13.57 -5.66 -12.08
CA GLY A 80 14.55 -5.38 -11.04
C GLY A 80 14.14 -4.20 -10.16
N VAL A 81 14.50 -4.28 -8.87
CA VAL A 81 14.40 -3.19 -7.90
C VAL A 81 15.79 -2.95 -7.34
N LEU A 82 16.39 -1.82 -7.69
CA LEU A 82 17.75 -1.46 -7.27
C LEU A 82 17.75 -0.19 -6.42
N HIS A 83 18.77 -0.06 -5.57
CA HIS A 83 19.08 1.24 -4.96
C HIS A 83 19.28 2.29 -6.06
N MET A 84 18.65 3.45 -5.90
CA MET A 84 18.71 4.51 -6.92
C MET A 84 20.12 5.04 -7.15
N ARG A 85 20.97 5.06 -6.13
CA ARG A 85 22.34 5.59 -6.23
C ARG A 85 23.31 4.51 -6.67
N CYS A 86 23.91 4.70 -7.84
CA CYS A 86 24.94 3.82 -8.38
C CYS A 86 26.10 3.65 -7.37
N CYS A 87 26.46 2.41 -7.05
CA CYS A 87 27.50 2.08 -6.08
C CYS A 87 28.91 2.61 -6.43
N HIS A 88 29.10 3.12 -7.67
CA HIS A 88 30.38 3.69 -8.09
C HIS A 88 30.56 5.14 -7.61
N ARG A 89 29.71 6.05 -8.05
CA ARG A 89 29.80 7.50 -7.81
C ARG A 89 28.46 8.16 -7.50
N ASN A 90 27.50 7.41 -6.97
CA ASN A 90 26.19 7.87 -6.52
C ASN A 90 25.33 8.58 -7.60
N THR A 91 25.61 8.36 -8.89
CA THR A 91 24.76 8.84 -9.98
C THR A 91 23.40 8.17 -9.86
N SER A 92 22.32 8.94 -10.07
CA SER A 92 20.98 8.38 -10.04
C SER A 92 20.74 7.43 -11.22
N LEU A 93 20.37 6.20 -10.92
CA LEU A 93 20.04 5.17 -11.92
C LEU A 93 18.66 5.42 -12.57
N GLU A 94 17.88 6.41 -12.12
CA GLU A 94 16.66 6.84 -12.83
C GLU A 94 16.95 7.40 -14.23
N PHE A 95 18.18 7.87 -14.46
CA PHE A 95 18.69 8.32 -15.78
C PHE A 95 19.45 7.20 -16.50
N GLY A 96 19.42 5.97 -16.01
CA GLY A 96 20.08 4.83 -16.60
C GLY A 96 19.42 4.37 -17.90
N LEU A 97 20.14 3.60 -18.69
CA LEU A 97 19.64 2.99 -19.92
C LEU A 97 19.22 1.55 -19.62
N ILE A 98 17.98 1.23 -19.94
CA ILE A 98 17.50 -0.15 -19.89
C ILE A 98 18.08 -0.90 -21.08
N GLU A 99 18.76 -2.02 -20.80
CA GLU A 99 19.35 -2.90 -21.79
C GLU A 99 18.79 -4.32 -21.67
N GLU A 100 19.19 -5.20 -22.60
CA GLU A 100 18.71 -6.58 -22.65
C GLU A 100 18.84 -7.34 -21.32
N ARG A 101 19.91 -7.10 -20.57
CA ARG A 101 20.21 -7.87 -19.34
C ARG A 101 20.26 -7.04 -18.06
N GLY A 102 19.75 -5.80 -18.07
CA GLY A 102 19.81 -4.97 -16.88
C GLY A 102 19.72 -3.48 -17.14
N LEU A 103 20.23 -2.71 -16.17
CA LEU A 103 20.22 -1.24 -16.14
C LEU A 103 21.63 -0.69 -16.19
N ARG A 104 21.95 0.08 -17.24
CA ARG A 104 23.25 0.74 -17.40
C ARG A 104 23.25 2.12 -16.77
N CYS A 105 24.22 2.37 -15.90
CA CYS A 105 24.47 3.70 -15.35
C CYS A 105 24.93 4.67 -16.46
N CYS A 106 24.26 5.80 -16.58
CA CYS A 106 24.55 6.80 -17.63
C CYS A 106 25.90 7.51 -17.45
N TYR A 107 26.55 7.42 -16.29
CA TYR A 107 27.76 8.17 -16.02
C TYR A 107 29.03 7.44 -16.49
N HIS A 108 29.28 6.22 -16.01
CA HIS A 108 30.50 5.45 -16.39
C HIS A 108 30.17 4.09 -17.00
N GLY A 109 28.94 3.87 -17.43
CA GLY A 109 28.54 2.71 -18.20
C GLY A 109 28.49 1.39 -17.45
N ARG A 110 28.58 1.35 -16.11
CA ARG A 110 28.41 0.09 -15.36
C ARG A 110 27.01 -0.46 -15.59
N LEU A 111 26.92 -1.72 -15.98
CA LEU A 111 25.66 -2.44 -16.19
C LEU A 111 25.37 -3.36 -15.03
N TYR A 112 24.19 -3.23 -14.44
CA TYR A 112 23.73 -4.04 -13.33
C TYR A 112 22.55 -4.91 -13.75
N SER A 113 22.64 -6.20 -13.48
CA SER A 113 21.52 -7.13 -13.60
C SER A 113 20.41 -6.81 -12.60
N VAL A 114 19.24 -7.43 -12.76
CA VAL A 114 18.07 -7.24 -11.87
C VAL A 114 18.34 -7.61 -10.40
N ASP A 115 19.33 -8.46 -10.15
CA ASP A 115 19.79 -8.87 -8.81
C ASP A 115 20.92 -8.00 -8.25
N GLY A 116 21.30 -6.94 -8.97
CA GLY A 116 22.38 -6.03 -8.58
C GLY A 116 23.79 -6.49 -8.98
N THR A 117 23.94 -7.67 -9.56
CA THR A 117 25.25 -8.14 -10.07
C THR A 117 25.77 -7.18 -11.15
N CYS A 118 27.01 -6.70 -11.00
CA CYS A 118 27.67 -5.92 -12.04
C CYS A 118 28.12 -6.87 -13.16
N ILE A 119 27.57 -6.71 -14.37
CA ILE A 119 27.78 -7.60 -15.52
C ILE A 119 28.54 -6.97 -16.68
N ASP A 120 28.81 -5.67 -16.60
CA ASP A 120 29.69 -4.96 -17.52
C ASP A 120 30.28 -3.71 -16.85
N MET A 121 31.54 -3.44 -17.16
CA MET A 121 32.31 -2.32 -16.59
C MET A 121 33.24 -1.74 -17.65
N PRO A 122 32.70 -1.00 -18.64
CA PRO A 122 33.50 -0.46 -19.73
C PRO A 122 34.54 0.54 -19.23
N GLY A 123 35.70 0.56 -19.86
CA GLY A 123 36.80 1.45 -19.52
C GLY A 123 37.60 1.03 -18.27
N GLU A 124 37.30 -0.11 -17.64
CA GLU A 124 38.04 -0.66 -16.51
C GLU A 124 38.98 -1.80 -16.98
N PRO A 125 40.31 -1.61 -16.96
CA PRO A 125 41.24 -2.61 -17.44
C PRO A 125 41.21 -3.95 -16.69
N ALA A 126 40.74 -3.92 -15.43
CA ALA A 126 40.61 -5.10 -14.58
C ALA A 126 39.15 -5.53 -14.38
N ALA A 127 38.26 -5.25 -15.36
CA ALA A 127 36.81 -5.44 -15.27
C ALA A 127 36.43 -6.84 -14.77
N ASP A 128 36.96 -7.89 -15.35
CA ASP A 128 36.64 -9.29 -14.99
C ASP A 128 36.89 -9.63 -13.51
N ARG A 129 37.90 -9.02 -12.93
CA ARG A 129 38.22 -9.22 -11.51
C ARG A 129 37.33 -8.36 -10.62
N LEU A 130 37.13 -7.08 -10.99
CA LEU A 130 36.39 -6.12 -10.19
C LEU A 130 34.90 -6.39 -10.20
N MET A 131 34.30 -6.81 -11.32
CA MET A 131 32.87 -7.14 -11.40
C MET A 131 32.44 -8.17 -10.36
N ARG A 132 33.34 -9.14 -10.01
CA ARG A 132 33.04 -10.16 -9.00
C ARG A 132 32.96 -9.62 -7.57
N SER A 133 33.52 -8.45 -7.31
CA SER A 133 33.55 -7.80 -5.99
C SER A 133 32.64 -6.59 -5.88
N VAL A 134 31.95 -6.23 -6.96
CA VAL A 134 31.06 -5.04 -7.03
C VAL A 134 29.63 -5.50 -7.27
N SER A 135 28.74 -5.03 -6.42
CA SER A 135 27.30 -5.21 -6.60
C SER A 135 26.55 -3.92 -6.31
N GLN A 136 25.50 -3.68 -7.04
CA GLN A 136 24.49 -2.66 -6.74
C GLN A 136 23.53 -3.21 -5.70
N GLY A 137 23.07 -2.38 -4.76
CA GLY A 137 22.01 -2.80 -3.85
C GLY A 137 20.76 -3.17 -4.63
N ALA A 138 20.20 -4.35 -4.35
CA ALA A 138 19.04 -4.89 -5.02
C ALA A 138 18.11 -5.60 -4.03
N TYR A 139 16.83 -5.63 -4.35
CA TYR A 139 15.82 -6.32 -3.57
C TYR A 139 15.07 -7.35 -4.41
N PRO A 140 14.73 -8.54 -3.86
CA PRO A 140 13.94 -9.53 -4.56
C PRO A 140 12.54 -9.03 -4.82
N ILE A 141 11.93 -9.48 -5.91
CA ILE A 141 10.58 -9.10 -6.31
C ILE A 141 9.63 -10.29 -6.36
N HIS A 142 8.35 -9.99 -6.23
CA HIS A 142 7.24 -10.89 -6.54
C HIS A 142 6.16 -10.12 -7.28
N LEU A 143 5.70 -10.65 -8.41
CA LEU A 143 4.60 -10.05 -9.18
C LEU A 143 3.29 -10.76 -8.80
N PHE A 144 2.33 -9.99 -8.30
CA PHE A 144 1.02 -10.51 -7.94
C PHE A 144 -0.08 -9.51 -8.27
N ALA A 145 -1.12 -9.96 -8.96
CA ALA A 145 -2.29 -9.16 -9.34
C ALA A 145 -1.93 -7.82 -10.01
N GLY A 146 -0.88 -7.81 -10.84
CA GLY A 146 -0.39 -6.62 -11.53
C GLY A 146 0.41 -5.65 -10.67
N ILE A 147 0.65 -5.98 -9.39
CA ILE A 147 1.50 -5.20 -8.47
C ILE A 147 2.87 -5.88 -8.35
N ILE A 148 3.91 -5.08 -8.43
CA ILE A 148 5.28 -5.47 -8.13
C ILE A 148 5.50 -5.29 -6.63
N PHE A 149 5.78 -6.38 -5.94
CA PHE A 149 6.16 -6.38 -4.53
C PHE A 149 7.66 -6.58 -4.41
N THR A 150 8.25 -5.98 -3.38
CA THR A 150 9.65 -6.19 -3.03
C THR A 150 9.80 -6.52 -1.55
N TYR A 151 10.76 -7.37 -1.22
CA TYR A 151 11.12 -7.67 0.16
C TYR A 151 12.39 -6.93 0.54
N MET A 152 12.30 -6.06 1.54
CA MET A 152 13.39 -5.16 1.94
C MET A 152 14.07 -5.58 3.25
N GLY A 153 13.74 -6.75 3.78
CA GLY A 153 14.32 -7.33 5.00
C GLY A 153 15.59 -8.15 4.73
N PRO A 154 16.11 -8.87 5.75
CA PRO A 154 17.28 -9.69 5.63
C PRO A 154 17.13 -10.76 4.54
N PRO A 155 18.11 -10.92 3.64
CA PRO A 155 18.00 -11.80 2.48
C PRO A 155 17.92 -13.29 2.83
N ASP A 156 18.40 -13.68 4.02
CA ASP A 156 18.31 -15.04 4.56
C ASP A 156 16.94 -15.36 5.19
N ARG A 157 16.02 -14.40 5.21
CA ARG A 157 14.70 -14.51 5.84
C ARG A 157 13.55 -14.08 4.92
N ILE A 158 13.72 -14.23 3.63
CA ILE A 158 12.67 -13.90 2.66
C ILE A 158 11.47 -14.83 2.91
N PRO A 159 10.29 -14.30 3.29
CA PRO A 159 9.11 -15.13 3.49
C PRO A 159 8.52 -15.55 2.14
N VAL A 160 7.81 -16.67 2.14
CA VAL A 160 6.96 -17.02 1.00
C VAL A 160 5.94 -15.88 0.82
N PHE A 161 5.69 -15.48 -0.44
CA PHE A 161 4.67 -14.48 -0.72
C PHE A 161 3.30 -15.01 -0.31
N PRO A 162 2.54 -14.30 0.55
CA PRO A 162 1.28 -14.80 1.08
C PRO A 162 0.16 -14.63 0.04
N VAL A 163 -0.43 -15.74 -0.36
CA VAL A 163 -1.64 -15.75 -1.21
C VAL A 163 -2.80 -16.25 -0.37
N TYR A 164 -3.66 -15.36 0.08
CA TYR A 164 -4.80 -15.65 0.93
C TYR A 164 -5.97 -16.24 0.14
N ASP A 165 -6.86 -16.97 0.81
CA ASP A 165 -8.00 -17.67 0.18
C ASP A 165 -8.88 -16.75 -0.63
N ARG A 166 -9.10 -15.52 -0.15
CA ARG A 166 -9.87 -14.50 -0.87
C ARG A 166 -9.35 -14.17 -2.28
N PHE A 167 -8.06 -14.38 -2.54
CA PHE A 167 -7.45 -14.17 -3.86
C PHE A 167 -7.61 -15.37 -4.79
N ARG A 168 -8.14 -16.47 -4.27
CA ARG A 168 -8.30 -17.74 -4.99
C ARG A 168 -9.76 -18.18 -5.11
N LEU A 169 -10.70 -17.30 -4.78
CA LEU A 169 -12.12 -17.63 -4.88
C LEU A 169 -12.49 -17.91 -6.34
N PRO A 170 -13.21 -19.03 -6.61
CA PRO A 170 -13.65 -19.35 -7.96
C PRO A 170 -14.53 -18.24 -8.53
N GLY A 171 -14.38 -17.95 -9.83
CA GLY A 171 -15.16 -16.94 -10.53
C GLY A 171 -14.83 -15.50 -10.14
N ILE A 172 -13.73 -15.27 -9.42
CA ILE A 172 -13.24 -13.92 -9.10
C ILE A 172 -11.97 -13.63 -9.88
N ARG A 173 -11.98 -12.49 -10.57
CA ARG A 173 -10.81 -11.90 -11.22
C ARG A 173 -10.27 -10.76 -10.39
N LEU A 174 -8.96 -10.73 -10.19
CA LEU A 174 -8.25 -9.62 -9.54
C LEU A 174 -7.89 -8.56 -10.60
N VAL A 175 -8.29 -7.32 -10.35
CA VAL A 175 -8.03 -6.20 -11.26
C VAL A 175 -7.20 -5.17 -10.50
N PRO A 176 -5.97 -4.89 -10.97
CA PRO A 176 -5.15 -3.82 -10.39
C PRO A 176 -5.86 -2.47 -10.59
N GLY A 177 -5.78 -1.63 -9.57
CA GLY A 177 -6.29 -0.27 -9.59
C GLY A 177 -5.19 0.76 -9.81
N THR A 178 -5.40 1.94 -9.26
CA THR A 178 -4.39 3.01 -9.18
C THR A 178 -3.76 3.04 -7.80
N ARG A 179 -2.65 3.77 -7.68
CA ARG A 179 -2.06 4.07 -6.37
C ARG A 179 -2.31 5.52 -5.99
N PHE A 180 -2.43 5.76 -4.69
CA PHE A 180 -2.62 7.11 -4.15
C PHE A 180 -1.56 7.39 -3.09
N LYS A 181 -0.91 8.53 -3.22
CA LYS A 181 -0.05 9.07 -2.18
C LYS A 181 -0.90 9.86 -1.19
N GLN A 182 -0.75 9.56 0.08
CA GLN A 182 -1.30 10.34 1.19
C GLN A 182 -0.16 11.01 1.93
N ASP A 183 -0.33 12.30 2.24
CA ASP A 183 0.63 13.11 2.99
C ASP A 183 0.38 12.93 4.49
N CYS A 184 0.53 11.69 4.95
CA CYS A 184 0.44 11.30 6.37
C CYS A 184 1.23 10.02 6.63
N ASN A 185 1.59 9.82 7.90
CA ASN A 185 2.24 8.61 8.38
C ASN A 185 1.37 7.36 8.15
N TRP A 186 1.99 6.21 7.92
CA TRP A 186 1.30 4.95 7.64
C TRP A 186 0.35 4.49 8.75
N ILE A 187 0.64 4.86 10.01
CA ILE A 187 -0.23 4.55 11.16
C ILE A 187 -1.60 5.21 10.98
N GLN A 188 -1.66 6.46 10.47
CA GLN A 188 -2.93 7.15 10.22
C GLN A 188 -3.82 6.39 9.25
N ILE A 189 -3.21 5.78 8.23
CA ILE A 189 -3.94 4.91 7.29
C ILE A 189 -4.44 3.65 8.00
N LYS A 190 -3.63 3.05 8.89
CA LYS A 190 -4.05 1.87 9.65
C LYS A 190 -5.15 2.17 10.65
N GLU A 191 -5.07 3.25 11.38
CA GLU A 191 -6.13 3.72 12.29
C GLU A 191 -7.43 3.97 11.52
N ASN A 192 -7.37 4.61 10.34
CA ASN A 192 -8.55 4.80 9.50
C ASN A 192 -9.14 3.46 9.03
N THR A 193 -8.32 2.47 8.68
CA THR A 193 -8.83 1.16 8.19
C THR A 193 -9.53 0.34 9.26
N VAL A 194 -9.25 0.58 10.54
CA VAL A 194 -9.90 -0.11 11.67
C VAL A 194 -11.02 0.72 12.32
N ASP A 195 -11.32 1.90 11.78
CA ASP A 195 -12.40 2.74 12.26
C ASP A 195 -13.65 2.66 11.36
N PRO A 196 -14.67 1.87 11.72
CA PRO A 196 -15.92 1.86 10.97
C PRO A 196 -16.81 3.09 11.21
N HIS A 197 -16.53 3.92 12.21
CA HIS A 197 -17.34 5.10 12.54
C HIS A 197 -17.19 6.22 11.52
N HIS A 198 -16.00 6.44 10.96
CA HIS A 198 -15.78 7.48 9.96
C HIS A 198 -16.68 7.30 8.73
N THR A 199 -17.09 6.07 8.44
CA THR A 199 -17.93 5.78 7.27
C THR A 199 -19.27 6.49 7.31
N GLN A 200 -19.84 6.67 8.50
CA GLN A 200 -21.13 7.30 8.67
C GLN A 200 -21.10 8.80 8.33
N THR A 201 -19.99 9.47 8.53
CA THR A 201 -19.83 10.90 8.26
C THR A 201 -19.02 11.15 6.99
N LEU A 202 -17.79 10.66 6.94
CA LEU A 202 -16.86 10.96 5.85
C LEU A 202 -17.32 10.38 4.50
N HIS A 203 -17.88 9.16 4.50
CA HIS A 203 -18.37 8.54 3.26
C HIS A 203 -19.81 8.93 2.90
N VAL A 204 -20.59 9.44 3.84
CA VAL A 204 -21.94 9.97 3.58
C VAL A 204 -21.91 11.43 3.07
N ILE A 205 -20.98 12.25 3.53
CA ILE A 205 -20.83 13.65 3.06
C ILE A 205 -20.65 13.73 1.53
N PRO A 206 -19.89 12.87 0.84
CA PRO A 206 -19.83 12.85 -0.61
C PRO A 206 -21.15 12.54 -1.29
N GLN A 207 -22.08 11.78 -0.65
CA GLN A 207 -23.44 11.59 -1.16
C GLN A 207 -24.17 12.92 -1.27
N LEU A 208 -23.95 13.83 -0.31
CA LEU A 208 -24.50 15.20 -0.33
C LEU A 208 -23.89 16.05 -1.47
N ARG A 209 -22.81 15.59 -2.11
CA ARG A 209 -22.13 16.24 -3.25
C ARG A 209 -22.29 15.48 -4.57
N GLY A 210 -23.24 14.53 -4.66
CA GLY A 210 -23.54 13.80 -5.89
C GLY A 210 -22.73 12.54 -6.14
N MET A 211 -21.99 12.04 -5.15
CA MET A 211 -21.40 10.68 -5.17
C MET A 211 -22.38 9.71 -4.50
N GLU A 212 -23.47 9.41 -5.18
CA GLU A 212 -24.68 8.73 -4.65
C GLU A 212 -24.55 7.20 -4.55
N HIS A 213 -23.38 6.63 -4.24
CA HIS A 213 -23.18 5.23 -4.57
C HIS A 213 -22.85 4.29 -3.41
N PHE A 214 -22.81 4.79 -2.18
CA PHE A 214 -22.70 3.93 -1.01
C PHE A 214 -24.07 3.41 -0.57
N ALA A 215 -24.10 2.18 -0.05
CA ALA A 215 -25.32 1.63 0.52
C ALA A 215 -25.91 2.59 1.57
N PRO A 216 -27.23 2.86 1.56
CA PRO A 216 -27.87 3.78 2.50
C PRO A 216 -27.63 3.42 3.97
N GLU A 217 -27.37 2.14 4.23
CA GLU A 217 -27.06 1.57 5.54
C GLU A 217 -25.80 2.17 6.17
N PHE A 218 -24.89 2.74 5.37
CA PHE A 218 -23.72 3.47 5.89
C PHE A 218 -24.12 4.71 6.73
N GLY A 219 -25.29 5.25 6.54
CA GLY A 219 -25.81 6.37 7.34
C GLY A 219 -26.14 6.03 8.80
N ALA A 220 -26.23 4.74 9.15
CA ALA A 220 -26.44 4.30 10.52
C ALA A 220 -25.09 4.07 11.24
N PHE A 221 -25.03 4.47 12.53
CA PHE A 221 -23.83 4.21 13.35
C PHE A 221 -23.60 2.71 13.55
N PRO A 222 -22.37 2.21 13.32
CA PRO A 222 -22.06 0.82 13.55
C PRO A 222 -21.82 0.53 15.04
N VAL A 223 -22.25 -0.65 15.46
CA VAL A 223 -21.67 -1.37 16.59
C VAL A 223 -20.64 -2.35 16.05
N PHE A 224 -19.45 -2.38 16.59
CA PHE A 224 -18.39 -3.21 16.05
C PHE A 224 -17.67 -4.03 17.13
N THR A 225 -17.15 -5.15 16.70
CA THR A 225 -16.34 -6.08 17.47
C THR A 225 -15.05 -6.37 16.74
N PHE A 226 -13.95 -6.38 17.46
CA PHE A 226 -12.65 -6.81 16.96
C PHE A 226 -12.36 -8.24 17.40
N THR A 227 -11.70 -8.99 16.52
CA THR A 227 -11.23 -10.34 16.78
C THR A 227 -9.81 -10.49 16.28
N GLU A 228 -8.90 -10.91 17.14
CA GLU A 228 -7.56 -11.29 16.73
C GLU A 228 -7.63 -12.58 15.89
N THR A 229 -6.87 -12.61 14.82
CA THR A 229 -6.72 -13.77 13.92
C THR A 229 -5.26 -14.14 13.81
N ALA A 230 -4.96 -15.32 13.29
CA ALA A 230 -3.57 -15.73 13.05
C ALA A 230 -2.81 -14.79 12.08
N GLY A 231 -3.53 -14.05 11.23
CA GLY A 231 -2.94 -13.13 10.24
C GLY A 231 -2.99 -11.66 10.64
N GLY A 232 -3.69 -11.30 11.72
CA GLY A 232 -3.89 -9.91 12.13
C GLY A 232 -5.18 -9.68 12.88
N VAL A 233 -5.98 -8.69 12.49
CA VAL A 233 -7.22 -8.32 13.15
C VAL A 233 -8.37 -8.32 12.15
N ALA A 234 -9.48 -8.96 12.52
CA ALA A 234 -10.76 -8.83 11.82
C ALA A 234 -11.72 -7.96 12.65
N TYR A 235 -12.60 -7.23 11.98
CA TYR A 235 -13.72 -6.60 12.67
C TYR A 235 -15.04 -6.86 11.95
N LEU A 236 -16.11 -6.87 12.75
CA LEU A 236 -17.49 -6.89 12.29
C LEU A 236 -18.14 -5.56 12.68
N ALA A 237 -18.72 -4.87 11.71
CA ALA A 237 -19.49 -3.63 11.90
C ALA A 237 -20.96 -3.90 11.62
N SER A 238 -21.78 -3.90 12.65
CA SER A 238 -23.22 -4.16 12.60
C SER A 238 -24.00 -2.86 12.69
N ARG A 239 -24.99 -2.66 11.80
CA ARG A 239 -25.85 -1.48 11.78
C ARG A 239 -27.32 -1.91 11.84
N HIS A 240 -28.09 -1.29 12.70
CA HIS A 240 -29.53 -1.46 12.72
C HIS A 240 -30.17 -0.50 11.71
N VAL A 241 -30.90 -1.05 10.74
CA VAL A 241 -31.58 -0.30 9.69
C VAL A 241 -33.03 -0.78 9.61
N GLY A 242 -33.94 -0.05 10.24
CA GLY A 242 -35.33 -0.48 10.41
C GLY A 242 -35.42 -1.78 11.23
N ASP A 243 -36.00 -2.81 10.65
CA ASP A 243 -36.16 -4.15 11.24
C ASP A 243 -34.99 -5.11 10.94
N LYS A 244 -33.94 -4.62 10.27
CA LYS A 244 -32.80 -5.43 9.81
C LYS A 244 -31.49 -5.05 10.49
N VAL A 245 -30.57 -5.99 10.52
CA VAL A 245 -29.18 -5.77 10.91
C VAL A 245 -28.29 -5.99 9.70
N TRP A 246 -27.63 -4.92 9.27
CA TRP A 246 -26.63 -5.00 8.21
C TRP A 246 -25.24 -5.18 8.82
N VAL A 247 -24.56 -6.28 8.45
CA VAL A 247 -23.25 -6.65 8.99
C VAL A 247 -22.21 -6.61 7.88
N ARG A 248 -21.11 -5.94 8.15
CA ARG A 248 -19.92 -5.93 7.29
C ARG A 248 -18.70 -6.38 8.04
N SER A 249 -17.83 -7.10 7.34
CA SER A 249 -16.53 -7.49 7.86
C SER A 249 -15.40 -6.83 7.09
N ALA A 250 -14.28 -6.62 7.75
CA ALA A 250 -13.01 -6.32 7.13
C ALA A 250 -11.86 -6.96 7.90
N ASP A 251 -10.78 -7.25 7.19
CA ASP A 251 -9.59 -7.89 7.76
C ASP A 251 -8.38 -7.00 7.52
N ILE A 252 -7.61 -6.78 8.58
CA ILE A 252 -6.27 -6.20 8.50
C ILE A 252 -5.28 -7.35 8.66
N VAL A 253 -4.52 -7.61 7.63
CA VAL A 253 -3.63 -8.76 7.56
C VAL A 253 -2.18 -8.30 7.50
N GLY A 254 -1.39 -8.77 8.43
CA GLY A 254 -0.02 -8.30 8.62
C GLY A 254 0.05 -6.80 8.86
N ALA A 255 1.17 -6.19 8.48
CA ALA A 255 1.36 -4.75 8.69
C ALA A 255 0.69 -3.90 7.62
N ASN A 256 0.47 -4.41 6.40
CA ASN A 256 0.22 -3.55 5.24
C ASN A 256 -0.99 -3.90 4.39
N LEU A 257 -1.70 -5.01 4.62
CA LEU A 257 -2.88 -5.39 3.83
C LEU A 257 -4.18 -5.12 4.58
N HIS A 258 -5.13 -4.46 3.91
CA HIS A 258 -6.52 -4.28 4.34
C HIS A 258 -7.46 -4.90 3.31
N CYS A 259 -8.35 -5.76 3.77
CA CYS A 259 -9.30 -6.50 2.96
C CYS A 259 -10.71 -6.05 3.27
N ILE A 260 -11.40 -5.48 2.29
CA ILE A 260 -12.72 -4.86 2.45
C ILE A 260 -13.79 -5.72 1.76
N SER A 261 -14.93 -5.92 2.43
CA SER A 261 -16.14 -6.44 1.82
C SER A 261 -16.89 -5.35 1.04
N SER A 262 -17.80 -5.73 0.14
CA SER A 262 -18.54 -4.79 -0.71
C SER A 262 -19.20 -3.67 0.09
N ILE A 263 -19.15 -2.46 -0.45
CA ILE A 263 -19.75 -1.24 0.10
C ILE A 263 -21.03 -0.84 -0.64
N PHE A 264 -21.39 -1.57 -1.71
CA PHE A 264 -22.52 -1.22 -2.59
C PHE A 264 -23.74 -2.12 -2.40
N GLU A 265 -23.59 -3.24 -1.69
CA GLU A 265 -24.65 -4.21 -1.48
C GLU A 265 -25.40 -3.89 -0.19
N GLY A 266 -26.30 -2.91 -0.29
CA GLY A 266 -27.30 -2.60 0.74
C GLY A 266 -28.64 -3.23 0.43
N GLY A 267 -29.43 -3.49 1.47
CA GLY A 267 -30.83 -3.91 1.32
C GLY A 267 -31.07 -5.35 0.88
N GLN A 268 -30.04 -6.17 0.71
CA GLN A 268 -30.21 -7.61 0.40
C GLN A 268 -30.70 -8.36 1.65
N THR A 269 -31.80 -9.10 1.48
CA THR A 269 -32.42 -9.89 2.54
C THR A 269 -31.83 -11.29 2.68
N GLU A 270 -31.15 -11.78 1.67
CA GLU A 270 -30.48 -13.06 1.68
C GLU A 270 -28.97 -12.86 1.75
N LYS A 271 -28.33 -13.63 2.62
CA LYS A 271 -26.88 -13.65 2.75
C LYS A 271 -26.25 -14.06 1.42
N ALA A 272 -25.86 -13.14 0.63
CA ALA A 272 -24.60 -13.38 -0.04
C ALA A 272 -23.51 -13.29 1.06
N ALA A 273 -22.73 -14.32 1.29
CA ALA A 273 -21.45 -14.15 1.95
C ALA A 273 -20.80 -12.97 1.23
N SER A 274 -20.43 -11.92 1.98
CA SER A 274 -19.99 -10.67 1.36
C SER A 274 -18.86 -10.99 0.41
N ALA A 275 -19.11 -10.85 -0.89
CA ALA A 275 -18.08 -11.02 -1.89
C ALA A 275 -16.92 -10.10 -1.51
N PRO A 276 -15.67 -10.55 -1.55
CA PRO A 276 -14.56 -9.65 -1.39
C PRO A 276 -14.68 -8.56 -2.45
N PHE A 277 -14.54 -7.31 -2.04
CA PHE A 277 -14.68 -6.19 -2.95
C PHE A 277 -13.33 -5.63 -3.35
N MET A 278 -12.47 -5.36 -2.37
CA MET A 278 -11.20 -4.71 -2.59
C MET A 278 -10.16 -5.17 -1.58
N SER A 279 -8.92 -5.23 -2.03
CA SER A 279 -7.75 -5.39 -1.19
C SER A 279 -6.84 -4.17 -1.36
N ILE A 280 -6.40 -3.60 -0.26
CA ILE A 280 -5.59 -2.38 -0.22
C ILE A 280 -4.30 -2.69 0.51
N TRP A 281 -3.17 -2.45 -0.15
CA TRP A 281 -1.87 -2.45 0.50
C TRP A 281 -1.41 -1.02 0.77
N SER A 282 -0.85 -0.80 1.95
CA SER A 282 -0.23 0.47 2.32
C SER A 282 1.27 0.30 2.35
N LEU A 283 1.99 1.12 1.60
CA LEU A 283 3.44 1.25 1.62
C LEU A 283 3.81 2.53 2.35
N PRO A 284 4.49 2.47 3.51
CA PRO A 284 5.13 3.65 4.07
C PRO A 284 6.25 4.13 3.14
N VAL A 285 6.08 5.32 2.55
CA VAL A 285 7.09 5.93 1.67
C VAL A 285 8.26 6.43 2.50
N ASP A 286 7.93 7.20 3.54
CA ASP A 286 8.78 7.71 4.60
C ASP A 286 7.93 7.96 5.86
N ASP A 287 8.45 8.69 6.83
CA ASP A 287 7.76 8.95 8.11
C ASP A 287 6.51 9.83 7.96
N ASP A 288 6.42 10.59 6.86
CA ASP A 288 5.36 11.59 6.63
C ASP A 288 4.41 11.23 5.48
N HIS A 289 4.73 10.19 4.70
CA HIS A 289 3.97 9.85 3.49
C HIS A 289 3.70 8.35 3.38
N THR A 290 2.50 8.03 2.91
CA THR A 290 2.07 6.66 2.63
C THR A 290 1.57 6.55 1.19
N MET A 291 1.89 5.44 0.52
CA MET A 291 1.34 5.08 -0.77
C MET A 291 0.38 3.90 -0.61
N THR A 292 -0.83 4.00 -1.14
CA THR A 292 -1.79 2.88 -1.13
C THR A 292 -1.96 2.30 -2.53
N PHE A 293 -2.03 0.97 -2.60
CA PHE A 293 -2.22 0.18 -3.82
C PHE A 293 -3.51 -0.62 -3.71
N PHE A 294 -4.32 -0.61 -4.74
CA PHE A 294 -5.65 -1.21 -4.77
C PHE A 294 -5.70 -2.39 -5.73
N VAL A 295 -6.39 -3.44 -5.32
CA VAL A 295 -6.80 -4.54 -6.19
C VAL A 295 -8.29 -4.79 -5.98
N SER A 296 -9.06 -4.67 -7.04
CA SER A 296 -10.48 -4.96 -7.03
C SER A 296 -10.74 -6.44 -7.29
N HIS A 297 -11.72 -7.00 -6.61
CA HIS A 297 -12.21 -8.36 -6.82
C HIS A 297 -13.50 -8.29 -7.65
N VAL A 298 -13.44 -8.80 -8.88
CA VAL A 298 -14.52 -8.68 -9.85
C VAL A 298 -15.02 -10.08 -10.21
N LEU A 299 -16.33 -10.30 -10.11
CA LEU A 299 -16.96 -11.55 -10.57
C LEU A 299 -16.85 -11.64 -12.10
N GLU A 300 -16.40 -12.79 -12.62
CA GLU A 300 -16.14 -12.97 -14.04
C GLU A 300 -17.42 -12.91 -14.88
N ASP A 301 -18.56 -13.38 -14.35
CA ASP A 301 -19.82 -13.55 -15.07
C ASP A 301 -20.86 -12.45 -14.80
N GLU A 302 -20.57 -11.46 -13.96
CA GLU A 302 -21.54 -10.39 -13.68
C GLU A 302 -21.27 -9.16 -14.52
N ALA A 303 -22.33 -8.69 -15.20
CA ALA A 303 -22.41 -7.30 -15.60
C ALA A 303 -22.32 -6.45 -14.32
N LEU A 304 -21.18 -5.83 -14.09
CA LEU A 304 -20.97 -4.98 -12.90
C LEU A 304 -22.08 -3.94 -12.83
N PRO A 305 -22.73 -3.75 -11.68
CA PRO A 305 -23.63 -2.63 -11.46
C PRO A 305 -22.96 -1.33 -11.88
N PHE A 306 -23.72 -0.37 -12.39
CA PHE A 306 -23.18 0.90 -12.89
C PHE A 306 -22.28 1.59 -11.86
N GLU A 307 -22.68 1.59 -10.59
CA GLU A 307 -21.95 2.15 -9.45
C GLU A 307 -20.59 1.49 -9.24
N LYS A 308 -20.58 0.15 -9.31
CA LYS A 308 -19.34 -0.62 -9.15
C LYS A 308 -18.40 -0.41 -10.34
N ARG A 309 -18.94 -0.28 -11.56
CA ARG A 309 -18.14 0.10 -12.75
C ARG A 309 -17.54 1.47 -12.61
N ARG A 310 -18.34 2.48 -12.19
CA ARG A 310 -17.87 3.86 -12.01
C ARG A 310 -16.80 3.96 -10.91
N TYR A 311 -16.94 3.20 -9.83
CA TYR A 311 -15.91 3.13 -8.80
C TYR A 311 -14.62 2.53 -9.35
N LEU A 312 -14.71 1.45 -10.11
CA LEU A 312 -13.55 0.85 -10.77
C LEU A 312 -12.94 1.78 -11.83
N GLU A 313 -13.76 2.54 -12.53
CA GLU A 313 -13.28 3.57 -13.48
C GLU A 313 -12.55 4.70 -12.75
N ILE A 314 -13.03 5.14 -11.59
CA ILE A 314 -12.39 6.20 -10.80
C ILE A 314 -11.09 5.69 -10.14
N PHE A 315 -11.11 4.49 -9.55
CA PHE A 315 -9.97 3.94 -8.81
C PHE A 315 -9.14 2.95 -9.62
N GLY A 316 -9.61 2.52 -10.78
CA GLY A 316 -8.95 1.62 -11.72
C GLY A 316 -8.28 2.32 -12.91
N GLN A 317 -8.43 3.64 -13.04
CA GLN A 317 -7.73 4.37 -14.10
C GLN A 317 -6.29 4.60 -13.69
N THR A 318 -5.37 4.14 -14.53
CA THR A 318 -3.99 4.62 -14.52
C THR A 318 -4.01 6.13 -14.68
N ASP A 319 -3.24 6.82 -13.86
CA ASP A 319 -3.15 8.28 -13.85
C ASP A 319 -2.54 8.78 -15.19
N GLU A 320 -3.38 8.95 -16.20
CA GLU A 320 -3.07 9.70 -17.41
C GLU A 320 -3.35 11.19 -17.19
N ARG A 321 -2.91 11.75 -16.07
CA ARG A 321 -2.87 13.20 -15.92
C ARG A 321 -1.47 13.70 -16.24
N PRO A 322 -1.40 14.72 -17.12
CA PRO A 322 -0.13 15.26 -17.60
C PRO A 322 0.71 15.89 -16.50
#